data_354baec77a8136cf51a6ec5ce0c097a1
#
_entry.id   354baec77a8136cf51a6ec5ce0c097a1
#
_cell.length_a   1.000
_cell.length_b   1.000
_cell.length_c   1.000
_cell.angle_alpha   90.00
_cell.angle_beta   90.00
_cell.angle_gamma   90.00
#
_symmetry.space_group_name_H-M   'P 1'
#
loop_
_entity.id
_entity.type
_entity.pdbx_description
1 polymer ?
#
loop_
_entity_poly.entity_id
_entity_poly.type
_entity_poly.pdbx_seq_one_letter_code
_entity_poly.pdbx_strand_id
1 'polypeptide(L)'
;MADGCFYDEDKLAIQKIFTENFLDRYTKDKTPFPLFFHSAWFFNRPHRAEAFFAFIDSILALPDVYFVTSQELIKWMQDPQPLSVLQNSDFFGCDFSSKRPQKCNRRNTKKCA
;
A
#
# COMPACT_ATOMS: atom_id res chain seq x y z
N MET A 1 0.98 0.13 -13.76
CA MET A 1 1.56 1.11 -12.82
C MET A 1 0.59 2.28 -12.70
N ALA A 2 0.27 2.69 -11.48
CA ALA A 2 -0.71 3.74 -11.23
C ALA A 2 -0.32 5.09 -11.86
N ASP A 3 0.97 5.40 -11.92
CA ASP A 3 1.52 6.62 -12.49
C ASP A 3 1.57 6.67 -14.04
N GLY A 4 1.19 5.57 -14.70
CA GLY A 4 1.03 5.53 -16.15
C GLY A 4 -0.34 5.96 -16.65
N CYS A 5 -1.29 6.20 -15.77
CA CYS A 5 -2.62 6.69 -16.12
C CYS A 5 -2.61 8.22 -16.22
N PHE A 6 -3.41 8.75 -17.14
CA PHE A 6 -3.70 10.19 -17.17
C PHE A 6 -4.62 10.51 -15.99
N TYR A 7 -4.07 11.20 -15.01
CA TYR A 7 -4.84 11.68 -13.88
C TYR A 7 -5.20 13.14 -14.12
N ASP A 8 -6.45 13.45 -13.86
CA ASP A 8 -6.83 14.85 -13.63
C ASP A 8 -6.00 15.41 -12.46
N GLU A 9 -5.74 16.70 -12.47
CA GLU A 9 -5.00 17.38 -11.40
C GLU A 9 -5.88 17.57 -10.15
N ASP A 10 -7.13 17.11 -10.18
CA ASP A 10 -8.05 17.18 -9.05
C ASP A 10 -7.85 16.00 -8.08
N LYS A 11 -7.66 16.34 -6.81
CA LYS A 11 -7.50 15.38 -5.71
C LYS A 11 -8.64 14.36 -5.63
N LEU A 12 -9.89 14.79 -5.77
CA LEU A 12 -11.05 13.92 -5.64
C LEU A 12 -11.17 12.97 -6.84
N ALA A 13 -10.85 13.43 -8.04
CA ALA A 13 -10.80 12.60 -9.23
C ALA A 13 -9.75 11.50 -9.10
N ILE A 14 -8.55 11.83 -8.60
CA ILE A 14 -7.48 10.87 -8.35
C ILE A 14 -7.92 9.82 -7.31
N GLN A 15 -8.45 10.27 -6.17
CA GLN A 15 -8.93 9.37 -5.12
C GLN A 15 -10.04 8.45 -5.64
N LYS A 16 -10.98 8.98 -6.43
CA LYS A 16 -12.05 8.22 -7.06
C LYS A 16 -11.52 7.09 -7.93
N ILE A 17 -10.53 7.36 -8.80
CA ILE A 17 -9.91 6.36 -9.66
C ILE A 17 -9.34 5.20 -8.83
N PHE A 18 -8.59 5.49 -7.76
CA PHE A 18 -8.07 4.43 -6.89
C PHE A 18 -9.19 3.63 -6.24
N THR A 19 -10.19 4.32 -5.70
CA THR A 19 -11.31 3.70 -5.01
C THR A 19 -12.11 2.79 -5.94
N GLU A 20 -12.43 3.22 -7.14
CA GLU A 20 -13.18 2.44 -8.12
C GLU A 20 -12.42 1.19 -8.56
N ASN A 21 -11.12 1.31 -8.84
CA ASN A 21 -10.28 0.17 -9.20
C ASN A 21 -10.11 -0.83 -8.05
N PHE A 22 -9.99 -0.35 -6.81
CA PHE A 22 -9.95 -1.20 -5.64
C PHE A 22 -11.28 -1.92 -5.43
N LEU A 23 -12.41 -1.20 -5.46
CA LEU A 23 -13.74 -1.77 -5.25
C LEU A 23 -14.09 -2.81 -6.30
N ASP A 24 -13.67 -2.62 -7.55
CA ASP A 24 -13.87 -3.62 -8.59
C ASP A 24 -13.24 -4.98 -8.24
N ARG A 25 -12.06 -4.99 -7.62
CA ARG A 25 -11.43 -6.21 -7.12
C ARG A 25 -12.04 -6.70 -5.81
N TYR A 26 -12.22 -5.78 -4.88
CA TYR A 26 -12.71 -6.10 -3.55
C TYR A 26 -14.10 -6.75 -3.55
N THR A 27 -14.99 -6.31 -4.44
CA THR A 27 -16.36 -6.85 -4.51
C THR A 27 -16.49 -8.11 -5.37
N LYS A 28 -15.57 -8.35 -6.31
CA LYS A 28 -15.65 -9.48 -7.22
C LYS A 28 -14.97 -10.75 -6.68
N ASP A 29 -13.69 -10.67 -6.44
CA ASP A 29 -12.87 -11.85 -6.20
C ASP A 29 -11.86 -11.69 -5.05
N LYS A 30 -11.75 -10.49 -4.49
CA LYS A 30 -10.79 -10.15 -3.42
C LYS A 30 -9.33 -10.51 -3.77
N THR A 31 -8.99 -10.50 -5.05
CA THR A 31 -7.61 -10.71 -5.48
C THR A 31 -6.71 -9.59 -4.99
N PRO A 32 -5.41 -9.87 -4.80
CA PRO A 32 -4.46 -8.83 -4.41
C PRO A 32 -4.50 -7.62 -5.33
N PHE A 33 -4.53 -6.44 -4.73
CA PHE A 33 -4.56 -5.16 -5.44
C PHE A 33 -3.17 -4.50 -5.37
N PRO A 34 -2.33 -4.66 -6.41
CA PRO A 34 -0.98 -4.12 -6.38
C PRO A 34 -0.96 -2.61 -6.64
N LEU A 35 -0.15 -1.90 -5.87
CA LEU A 35 0.10 -0.47 -6.00
C LEU A 35 1.57 -0.23 -6.35
N PHE A 36 1.83 0.19 -7.58
CA PHE A 36 3.16 0.50 -8.07
C PHE A 36 3.25 1.97 -8.50
N PHE A 37 4.24 2.68 -7.96
CA PHE A 37 4.49 4.09 -8.23
C PHE A 37 5.96 4.36 -8.45
N HIS A 38 6.26 5.34 -9.30
CA HIS A 38 7.55 6.02 -9.26
C HIS A 38 7.47 7.23 -8.31
N SER A 39 8.54 7.48 -7.59
CA SER A 39 8.61 8.64 -6.68
C SER A 39 8.34 9.99 -7.39
N ALA A 40 8.72 10.06 -8.67
CA ALA A 40 8.46 11.23 -9.51
C ALA A 40 6.97 11.58 -9.65
N TRP A 41 6.07 10.61 -9.49
CA TRP A 41 4.63 10.87 -9.56
C TRP A 41 4.14 11.80 -8.43
N PHE A 42 4.78 11.73 -7.27
CA PHE A 42 4.47 12.57 -6.12
C PHE A 42 5.23 13.90 -6.12
N PHE A 43 6.30 14.01 -6.92
CA PHE A 43 7.20 15.17 -6.88
C PHE A 43 6.48 16.44 -7.32
N ASN A 44 6.57 17.49 -6.49
CA ASN A 44 5.89 18.79 -6.68
C ASN A 44 4.37 18.72 -6.90
N ARG A 45 3.72 17.65 -6.42
CA ARG A 45 2.29 17.40 -6.59
C ARG A 45 1.66 16.96 -5.26
N PRO A 46 1.57 17.83 -4.24
CA PRO A 46 1.08 17.45 -2.91
C PRO A 46 -0.34 16.88 -2.93
N HIS A 47 -1.23 17.36 -3.81
CA HIS A 47 -2.57 16.85 -3.98
C HIS A 47 -2.63 15.37 -4.35
N ARG A 48 -1.60 14.84 -5.06
CA ARG A 48 -1.51 13.40 -5.39
C ARG A 48 -1.20 12.56 -4.16
N ALA A 49 -0.28 13.02 -3.31
CA ALA A 49 0.01 12.37 -2.05
C ALA A 49 -1.21 12.39 -1.12
N GLU A 50 -1.88 13.53 -1.02
CA GLU A 50 -3.11 13.66 -0.23
C GLU A 50 -4.23 12.74 -0.73
N ALA A 51 -4.44 12.65 -2.04
CA ALA A 51 -5.43 11.75 -2.64
C ALA A 51 -5.10 10.28 -2.33
N PHE A 52 -3.82 9.92 -2.47
CA PHE A 52 -3.35 8.57 -2.21
C PHE A 52 -3.53 8.19 -0.73
N PHE A 53 -3.12 9.05 0.21
CA PHE A 53 -3.29 8.76 1.63
C PHE A 53 -4.76 8.71 2.04
N ALA A 54 -5.60 9.60 1.52
CA ALA A 54 -7.04 9.54 1.78
C ALA A 54 -7.68 8.24 1.26
N PHE A 55 -7.22 7.75 0.10
CA PHE A 55 -7.62 6.43 -0.39
C PHE A 55 -7.15 5.31 0.55
N ILE A 56 -5.87 5.29 0.95
CA ILE A 56 -5.33 4.28 1.88
C ILE A 56 -6.11 4.25 3.19
N ASP A 57 -6.35 5.41 3.79
CA ASP A 57 -7.12 5.52 5.05
C ASP A 57 -8.53 4.93 4.89
N SER A 58 -9.16 5.19 3.75
CA SER A 58 -10.51 4.69 3.47
C SER A 58 -10.59 3.17 3.36
N ILE A 59 -9.62 2.54 2.72
CA ILE A 59 -9.60 1.08 2.55
C ILE A 59 -9.11 0.34 3.81
N LEU A 60 -8.22 0.94 4.59
CA LEU A 60 -7.77 0.38 5.87
C LEU A 60 -8.85 0.40 6.96
N ALA A 61 -9.92 1.18 6.77
CA ALA A 61 -11.10 1.13 7.63
C ALA A 61 -11.94 -0.15 7.43
N LEU A 62 -11.71 -0.91 6.36
CA LEU A 62 -12.38 -2.17 6.10
C LEU A 62 -11.77 -3.30 6.95
N PRO A 63 -12.59 -4.18 7.56
CA PRO A 63 -12.11 -5.16 8.56
C PRO A 63 -11.30 -6.31 7.98
N ASP A 64 -11.32 -6.49 6.66
CA ASP A 64 -10.71 -7.60 5.95
C ASP A 64 -9.68 -7.15 4.91
N VAL A 65 -9.19 -5.91 5.03
CA VAL A 65 -8.15 -5.36 4.15
C VAL A 65 -6.83 -5.24 4.90
N TYR A 66 -5.78 -5.79 4.30
CA TYR A 66 -4.41 -5.77 4.81
C TYR A 66 -3.46 -5.12 3.80
N PHE A 67 -2.68 -4.17 4.26
CA PHE A 67 -1.63 -3.55 3.45
C PHE A 67 -0.32 -4.28 3.72
N VAL A 68 0.14 -5.05 2.77
CA VAL A 68 1.24 -5.99 2.95
C VAL A 68 2.32 -5.81 1.89
N THR A 69 3.53 -6.26 2.18
CA THR A 69 4.59 -6.36 1.19
C THR A 69 4.37 -7.55 0.27
N SER A 70 5.00 -7.55 -0.91
CA SER A 70 4.95 -8.70 -1.82
C SER A 70 5.49 -9.99 -1.16
N GLN A 71 6.46 -9.87 -0.26
CA GLN A 71 7.00 -11.02 0.47
C GLN A 71 6.00 -11.61 1.46
N GLU A 72 5.27 -10.78 2.18
CA GLU A 72 4.20 -11.20 3.09
C GLU A 72 3.05 -11.84 2.33
N LEU A 73 2.68 -11.27 1.18
CA LEU A 73 1.68 -11.88 0.30
C LEU A 73 2.10 -13.27 -0.17
N ILE A 74 3.34 -13.43 -0.66
CA ILE A 74 3.86 -14.73 -1.09
C ILE A 74 3.87 -15.73 0.07
N LYS A 75 4.30 -15.30 1.26
CA LYS A 75 4.31 -16.13 2.46
C LYS A 75 2.89 -16.61 2.81
N TRP A 76 1.90 -15.71 2.74
CA TRP A 76 0.50 -16.09 2.97
C TRP A 76 -0.03 -17.04 1.88
N MET A 77 0.33 -16.85 0.63
CA MET A 77 -0.07 -17.75 -0.47
C MET A 77 0.51 -19.17 -0.31
N GLN A 78 1.67 -19.31 0.32
CA GLN A 78 2.29 -20.61 0.61
C GLN A 78 1.61 -21.33 1.78
N ASP A 79 1.07 -20.59 2.74
CA ASP A 79 0.34 -21.11 3.90
C ASP A 79 -0.84 -20.18 4.23
N PRO A 80 -1.96 -20.29 3.46
CA PRO A 80 -3.09 -19.39 3.60
C PRO A 80 -3.76 -19.51 4.96
N GLN A 81 -3.79 -18.41 5.71
CA GLN A 81 -4.48 -18.33 6.99
C GLN A 81 -5.86 -17.72 6.81
N PRO A 82 -6.89 -18.24 7.46
CA PRO A 82 -8.23 -17.66 7.42
C PRO A 82 -8.27 -16.31 8.16
N LEU A 83 -9.22 -15.46 7.80
CA LEU A 83 -9.36 -14.10 8.35
C LEU A 83 -9.46 -14.10 9.87
N SER A 84 -10.16 -15.08 10.47
CA SER A 84 -10.30 -15.22 11.92
C SER A 84 -8.96 -15.45 12.65
N VAL A 85 -8.00 -16.06 11.97
CA VAL A 85 -6.63 -16.25 12.48
C VAL A 85 -5.81 -14.99 12.26
N LEU A 86 -5.89 -14.39 11.07
CA LEU A 86 -5.13 -13.17 10.72
C LEU A 86 -5.44 -12.01 11.66
N GLN A 87 -6.71 -11.82 12.03
CA GLN A 87 -7.14 -10.74 12.92
C GLN A 87 -6.57 -10.85 14.34
N ASN A 88 -6.15 -12.05 14.76
CA ASN A 88 -5.64 -12.33 16.10
C ASN A 88 -4.18 -12.78 16.10
N SER A 89 -3.47 -12.63 15.01
CA SER A 89 -2.09 -13.08 14.86
C SER A 89 -1.16 -11.94 14.40
N ASP A 90 0.12 -12.10 14.68
CA ASP A 90 1.16 -11.22 14.18
C ASP A 90 1.63 -11.59 12.76
N PHE A 91 0.84 -12.36 12.01
CA PHE A 91 1.23 -12.82 10.67
C PHE A 91 1.55 -11.65 9.74
N PHE A 92 0.71 -10.60 9.76
CA PHE A 92 0.92 -9.31 9.10
C PHE A 92 1.19 -8.20 10.13
N GLY A 93 1.88 -8.54 11.20
CA GLY A 93 2.14 -7.61 12.30
C GLY A 93 3.00 -6.42 11.89
N CYS A 94 2.68 -5.26 12.43
CA CYS A 94 3.42 -4.02 12.22
C CYS A 94 4.64 -3.88 13.14
N ASP A 95 5.09 -4.93 13.81
CA ASP A 95 6.30 -4.87 14.64
C ASP A 95 7.56 -4.90 13.76
N PHE A 96 7.96 -3.73 13.33
CA PHE A 96 9.22 -3.49 12.63
C PHE A 96 10.36 -3.09 13.57
N SER A 97 10.17 -3.19 14.88
CA SER A 97 11.14 -2.70 15.87
C SER A 97 12.51 -3.36 15.71
N SER A 98 12.54 -4.65 15.36
CA SER A 98 13.76 -5.43 15.11
C SER A 98 14.27 -5.37 13.66
N LYS A 99 13.45 -4.88 12.72
CA LYS A 99 13.74 -4.91 11.28
C LYS A 99 13.96 -3.53 10.69
N ARG A 100 13.90 -2.46 11.49
CA ARG A 100 14.22 -1.12 10.96
C ARG A 100 15.69 -1.08 10.58
N PRO A 101 16.03 -0.92 9.28
CA PRO A 101 17.39 -0.59 8.92
C PRO A 101 17.77 0.68 9.68
N GLN A 102 18.99 0.72 10.22
CA GLN A 102 19.51 1.92 10.86
C GLN A 102 19.22 3.11 9.94
N LYS A 103 18.63 4.18 10.48
CA LYS A 103 18.38 5.40 9.71
C LYS A 103 19.64 5.78 8.96
N CYS A 104 19.57 5.87 7.64
CA CYS A 104 20.66 6.32 6.82
C CYS A 104 21.18 7.64 7.37
N ASN A 105 22.40 7.65 7.88
CA ASN A 105 23.03 8.89 8.31
C ASN A 105 23.36 9.67 7.04
N ARG A 106 22.76 10.84 6.83
CA ARG A 106 22.99 11.70 5.66
C ARG A 106 24.46 11.98 5.34
N ARG A 107 25.36 11.77 6.32
CA ARG A 107 26.82 11.93 6.13
C ARG A 107 27.51 10.72 5.50
N ASN A 108 26.80 9.61 5.28
CA ASN A 108 27.40 8.37 4.79
C ASN A 108 26.48 7.66 3.80
N THR A 109 26.13 8.34 2.70
CA THR A 109 25.24 7.85 1.64
C THR A 109 25.73 6.57 0.94
N LYS A 110 26.99 6.17 1.13
CA LYS A 110 27.56 4.95 0.57
C LYS A 110 27.19 3.65 1.33
N LYS A 111 26.48 3.72 2.44
CA LYS A 111 26.09 2.56 3.27
C LYS A 111 24.60 2.27 3.30
N CYS A 112 23.82 2.92 2.45
CA CYS A 112 22.39 2.71 2.34
C CYS A 112 22.02 1.93 1.07
N ALA A 113 22.80 0.89 0.75
CA ALA A 113 22.44 -0.08 -0.27
C ALA A 113 21.83 -1.32 0.36
#